data_c21a194777f4f6b099363167b32658b3
#
_entry.id   c21a194777f4f6b099363167b32658b3
#
_cell.length_a   1.000
_cell.length_b   1.000
_cell.length_c   1.000
_cell.angle_alpha   90.00
_cell.angle_beta   90.00
_cell.angle_gamma   90.00
#
_symmetry.space_group_name_H-M   'P 1'
#
loop_
_entity.id
_entity.type
_entity.pdbx_description
1 polymer ?
#
loop_
_entity_poly.entity_id
_entity_poly.type
_entity_poly.pdbx_seq_one_letter_code
_entity_poly.pdbx_strand_id
1 'polypeptide(L)'
;FGTNDIDDIFSKLRYMIIGCECKWVVVDHLHMLVSAVHEGDERRAIDSIMTKLRSLVEETGAGIVLVSHLRRVDGNKGHENGIEVSLSHLRGSNSIGQLSDCVIALERNQQSDDIDEARTTKMRVLKSRYTGDVGLASHLLYDKDTGRLSEVDMSDIQVNEDEHGF
;
A
#
# COMPACT_ATOMS: atom_id res chain seq x y z
N PHE A 1 18.41 16.73 -5.60
CA PHE A 1 17.38 16.08 -6.42
C PHE A 1 16.70 17.17 -7.23
N GLY A 2 17.19 17.42 -8.48
CA GLY A 2 16.65 18.44 -9.34
C GLY A 2 15.41 17.96 -10.08
N THR A 3 14.56 18.92 -10.41
CA THR A 3 13.34 18.88 -11.23
C THR A 3 12.38 17.75 -10.89
N ASN A 4 11.33 18.11 -10.17
CA ASN A 4 10.17 17.28 -9.92
C ASN A 4 9.18 17.31 -11.09
N ASP A 5 9.65 17.30 -12.32
CA ASP A 5 8.78 17.18 -13.48
C ASP A 5 8.31 15.74 -13.62
N ILE A 6 7.01 15.53 -13.75
CA ILE A 6 6.40 14.21 -13.88
C ILE A 6 6.97 13.45 -15.09
N ASP A 7 7.29 14.13 -16.18
CA ASP A 7 7.83 13.50 -17.38
C ASP A 7 9.28 13.01 -17.16
N ASP A 8 10.07 13.72 -16.36
CA ASP A 8 11.39 13.26 -15.91
C ASP A 8 11.30 11.98 -15.06
N ILE A 9 10.31 11.92 -14.18
CA ILE A 9 10.08 10.73 -13.34
C ILE A 9 9.70 9.53 -14.22
N PHE A 10 8.78 9.71 -15.16
CA PHE A 10 8.39 8.63 -16.09
C PHE A 10 9.56 8.21 -17.00
N SER A 11 10.41 9.13 -17.41
CA SER A 11 11.63 8.82 -18.16
C SER A 11 12.60 7.97 -17.36
N LYS A 12 12.76 8.26 -16.06
CA LYS A 12 13.58 7.44 -15.14
C LYS A 12 12.98 6.05 -14.92
N LEU A 13 11.65 5.95 -14.72
CA LEU A 13 10.97 4.66 -14.59
C LEU A 13 11.17 3.81 -15.85
N ARG A 14 11.01 4.40 -17.02
CA ARG A 14 11.22 3.74 -18.32
C ARG A 14 12.67 3.29 -18.49
N TYR A 15 13.64 4.11 -18.08
CA TYR A 15 15.05 3.75 -18.10
C TYR A 15 15.37 2.58 -17.17
N MET A 16 14.82 2.58 -15.94
CA MET A 16 15.01 1.47 -15.01
C MET A 16 14.44 0.15 -15.57
N ILE A 17 13.27 0.21 -16.19
CA ILE A 17 12.62 -0.98 -16.74
C ILE A 17 13.33 -1.48 -17.99
N ILE A 18 13.59 -0.61 -18.96
CA ILE A 18 14.11 -0.99 -20.28
C ILE A 18 15.63 -1.01 -20.27
N GLY A 19 16.29 0.04 -19.73
CA GLY A 19 17.75 0.18 -19.77
C GLY A 19 18.46 -0.67 -18.71
N CYS A 20 17.83 -0.84 -17.51
CA CYS A 20 18.38 -1.64 -16.43
C CYS A 20 17.70 -3.01 -16.29
N GLU A 21 16.76 -3.34 -17.17
CA GLU A 21 16.01 -4.63 -17.19
C GLU A 21 15.29 -4.95 -15.89
N CYS A 22 14.88 -3.93 -15.13
CA CYS A 22 14.11 -4.10 -13.89
C CYS A 22 12.75 -4.73 -14.18
N LYS A 23 12.47 -5.89 -13.60
CA LYS A 23 11.16 -6.56 -13.72
C LYS A 23 10.11 -5.96 -12.81
N TRP A 24 10.54 -5.38 -11.69
CA TRP A 24 9.69 -4.76 -10.68
C TRP A 24 10.25 -3.41 -10.28
N VAL A 25 9.36 -2.43 -10.13
CA VAL A 25 9.68 -1.09 -9.63
C VAL A 25 8.75 -0.74 -8.49
N VAL A 26 9.32 -0.26 -7.38
CA VAL A 26 8.56 0.23 -6.23
C VAL A 26 8.54 1.75 -6.28
N VAL A 27 7.35 2.33 -6.19
CA VAL A 27 7.13 3.79 -6.11
C VAL A 27 6.53 4.14 -4.76
N ASP A 28 7.32 4.77 -3.91
CA ASP A 28 6.91 5.22 -2.57
C ASP A 28 7.06 6.75 -2.53
N HIS A 29 5.95 7.47 -2.55
CA HIS A 29 4.54 7.10 -2.67
C HIS A 29 3.85 7.94 -3.77
N LEU A 30 2.62 7.57 -4.16
CA LEU A 30 1.84 8.23 -5.22
C LEU A 30 1.79 9.76 -5.11
N HIS A 31 1.54 10.30 -3.90
CA HIS A 31 1.38 11.73 -3.70
C HIS A 31 2.67 12.54 -3.92
N MET A 32 3.85 11.89 -3.92
CA MET A 32 5.08 12.55 -4.37
C MET A 32 5.07 12.79 -5.88
N LEU A 33 4.47 11.89 -6.66
CA LEU A 33 4.27 12.09 -8.10
C LEU A 33 3.27 13.22 -8.36
N VAL A 34 2.22 13.31 -7.53
CA VAL A 34 1.21 14.38 -7.63
C VAL A 34 1.82 15.75 -7.39
N SER A 35 2.71 15.87 -6.40
CA SER A 35 3.39 17.14 -6.10
C SER A 35 4.33 17.60 -7.22
N ALA A 36 4.70 16.70 -8.13
CA ALA A 36 5.50 17.03 -9.33
C ALA A 36 4.66 17.57 -10.50
N VAL A 37 3.34 17.47 -10.40
CA VAL A 37 2.42 18.06 -11.39
C VAL A 37 2.10 19.48 -10.94
N HIS A 38 2.61 20.47 -11.68
CA HIS A 38 2.35 21.88 -11.40
C HIS A 38 0.88 22.22 -11.64
N GLU A 39 0.23 22.77 -10.60
CA GLU A 39 -1.08 23.42 -10.57
C GLU A 39 -2.26 22.65 -11.17
N GLY A 40 -3.18 22.25 -10.31
CA GLY A 40 -4.44 21.66 -10.74
C GLY A 40 -5.16 20.90 -9.64
N ASP A 41 -6.26 20.29 -10.01
CA ASP A 41 -7.05 19.39 -9.20
C ASP A 41 -6.23 18.10 -8.90
N GLU A 42 -5.92 17.85 -7.62
CA GLU A 42 -5.22 16.65 -7.14
C GLU A 42 -5.80 15.36 -7.74
N ARG A 43 -7.12 15.30 -7.85
CA ARG A 43 -7.82 14.14 -8.42
C ARG A 43 -7.46 13.90 -9.88
N ARG A 44 -7.45 14.97 -10.70
CA ARG A 44 -7.08 14.87 -12.13
C ARG A 44 -5.61 14.49 -12.31
N ALA A 45 -4.74 15.02 -11.45
CA ALA A 45 -3.33 14.64 -11.44
C ALA A 45 -3.16 13.14 -11.15
N ILE A 46 -3.85 12.62 -10.13
CA ILE A 46 -3.85 11.17 -9.81
C ILE A 46 -4.37 10.36 -10.99
N ASP A 47 -5.49 10.75 -11.60
CA ASP A 47 -6.06 10.03 -12.75
C ASP A 47 -5.07 9.94 -13.93
N SER A 48 -4.39 11.06 -14.23
CA SER A 48 -3.37 11.10 -15.26
C SER A 48 -2.17 10.22 -14.95
N ILE A 49 -1.65 10.28 -13.71
CA ILE A 49 -0.52 9.47 -13.24
C ILE A 49 -0.87 7.99 -13.31
N MET A 50 -2.03 7.59 -12.79
CA MET A 50 -2.47 6.19 -12.81
C MET A 50 -2.62 5.66 -14.23
N THR A 51 -3.12 6.49 -15.16
CA THR A 51 -3.22 6.13 -16.57
C THR A 51 -1.82 5.97 -17.20
N LYS A 52 -0.89 6.87 -16.94
CA LYS A 52 0.49 6.78 -17.44
C LYS A 52 1.21 5.54 -16.87
N LEU A 53 1.04 5.23 -15.56
CA LEU A 53 1.62 4.03 -14.95
C LEU A 53 1.04 2.76 -15.57
N ARG A 54 -0.27 2.72 -15.79
CA ARG A 54 -0.93 1.59 -16.47
C ARG A 54 -0.39 1.36 -17.88
N SER A 55 -0.27 2.42 -18.67
CA SER A 55 0.31 2.35 -20.01
C SER A 55 1.75 1.84 -19.97
N LEU A 56 2.56 2.31 -19.02
CA LEU A 56 3.95 1.85 -18.87
C LEU A 56 4.04 0.35 -18.58
N VAL A 57 3.17 -0.17 -17.70
CA VAL A 57 3.07 -1.62 -17.41
C VAL A 57 2.67 -2.40 -18.66
N GLU A 58 1.67 -1.93 -19.40
CA GLU A 58 1.19 -2.61 -20.63
C GLU A 58 2.23 -2.61 -21.74
N GLU A 59 2.97 -1.52 -21.91
CA GLU A 59 4.04 -1.39 -22.91
C GLU A 59 5.26 -2.27 -22.58
N THR A 60 5.61 -2.41 -21.32
CA THR A 60 6.88 -3.00 -20.90
C THR A 60 6.75 -4.39 -20.30
N GLY A 61 5.58 -4.77 -19.81
CA GLY A 61 5.35 -6.01 -19.07
C GLY A 61 5.98 -6.02 -17.66
N ALA A 62 6.50 -4.88 -17.19
CA ALA A 62 7.07 -4.78 -15.84
C ALA A 62 5.99 -4.66 -14.76
N GLY A 63 6.27 -5.14 -13.55
CA GLY A 63 5.42 -4.94 -12.39
C GLY A 63 5.72 -3.60 -11.70
N ILE A 64 4.68 -2.89 -11.27
CA ILE A 64 4.82 -1.68 -10.46
C ILE A 64 4.09 -1.89 -9.12
N VAL A 65 4.82 -1.72 -8.02
CA VAL A 65 4.28 -1.64 -6.67
C VAL A 65 4.19 -0.17 -6.30
N LEU A 66 2.97 0.33 -6.15
CA LEU A 66 2.70 1.74 -5.84
C LEU A 66 2.17 1.86 -4.41
N VAL A 67 2.88 2.61 -3.56
CA VAL A 67 2.41 2.95 -2.22
C VAL A 67 1.44 4.12 -2.30
N SER A 68 0.28 4.00 -1.67
CA SER A 68 -0.73 5.04 -1.61
C SER A 68 -1.18 5.28 -0.18
N HIS A 69 -1.37 6.54 0.17
CA HIS A 69 -1.90 6.92 1.48
C HIS A 69 -3.40 6.74 1.55
N LEU A 70 -3.89 6.47 2.75
CA LEU A 70 -5.31 6.47 3.06
C LEU A 70 -5.78 7.90 3.40
N ARG A 71 -7.04 8.22 3.07
CA ARG A 71 -7.70 9.40 3.58
C ARG A 71 -8.01 9.22 5.06
N ARG A 72 -8.09 10.31 5.79
CA ARG A 72 -8.61 10.27 7.16
C ARG A 72 -10.07 9.80 7.14
N VAL A 73 -10.41 8.92 8.08
CA VAL A 73 -11.80 8.52 8.32
C VAL A 73 -12.45 9.51 9.25
N ASP A 74 -13.73 9.81 9.00
CA ASP A 74 -14.54 10.66 9.88
C ASP A 74 -14.86 9.86 11.16
N GLY A 75 -14.67 10.47 12.33
CA GLY A 75 -14.98 9.88 13.62
C GLY A 75 -13.81 9.95 14.62
N ASN A 76 -14.05 9.38 15.81
CA ASN A 76 -13.08 9.41 16.92
C ASN A 76 -11.97 8.34 16.81
N LYS A 77 -12.07 7.41 15.85
CA LYS A 77 -11.08 6.35 15.62
C LYS A 77 -10.49 6.51 14.22
N GLY A 78 -9.16 6.57 14.14
CA GLY A 78 -8.42 6.61 12.88
C GLY A 78 -7.93 5.23 12.46
N HIS A 79 -7.20 5.16 11.35
CA HIS A 79 -6.57 3.92 10.88
C HIS A 79 -5.57 3.34 11.89
N GLU A 80 -4.98 4.20 12.73
CA GLU A 80 -4.09 3.83 13.84
C GLU A 80 -4.77 3.00 14.93
N ASN A 81 -6.11 2.95 14.95
CA ASN A 81 -6.91 2.13 15.86
C ASN A 81 -7.35 0.80 15.20
N GLY A 82 -6.74 0.40 14.09
CA GLY A 82 -7.03 -0.88 13.44
C GLY A 82 -8.35 -0.93 12.68
N ILE A 83 -8.89 0.22 12.25
CA ILE A 83 -10.10 0.25 11.42
C ILE A 83 -9.85 -0.51 10.12
N GLU A 84 -10.79 -1.39 9.77
CA GLU A 84 -10.78 -2.13 8.52
C GLU A 84 -10.74 -1.18 7.31
N VAL A 85 -9.78 -1.41 6.42
CA VAL A 85 -9.59 -0.59 5.22
C VAL A 85 -10.45 -1.10 4.08
N SER A 86 -10.99 -0.17 3.30
CA SER A 86 -11.71 -0.45 2.06
C SER A 86 -11.15 0.39 0.91
N LEU A 87 -11.51 0.05 -0.33
CA LEU A 87 -11.12 0.83 -1.52
C LEU A 87 -11.56 2.29 -1.44
N SER A 88 -12.66 2.59 -0.74
CA SER A 88 -13.15 3.96 -0.54
C SER A 88 -12.25 4.80 0.37
N HIS A 89 -11.35 4.17 1.12
CA HIS A 89 -10.37 4.85 1.97
C HIS A 89 -9.10 5.28 1.22
N LEU A 90 -8.93 4.89 -0.04
CA LEU A 90 -7.83 5.38 -0.86
C LEU A 90 -7.96 6.90 -1.05
N ARG A 91 -6.85 7.62 -0.80
CA ARG A 91 -6.84 9.07 -0.88
C ARG A 91 -6.72 9.54 -2.32
N GLY A 92 -7.64 10.43 -2.71
CA GLY A 92 -7.56 11.27 -3.89
C GLY A 92 -8.49 10.82 -5.02
N SER A 93 -8.34 9.62 -5.59
CA SER A 93 -9.16 9.19 -6.73
C SER A 93 -9.51 7.71 -6.71
N ASN A 94 -10.69 7.39 -7.24
CA ASN A 94 -11.13 6.02 -7.49
C ASN A 94 -10.29 5.31 -8.56
N SER A 95 -9.57 6.05 -9.40
CA SER A 95 -8.71 5.49 -10.44
C SER A 95 -7.60 4.60 -9.87
N ILE A 96 -7.15 4.87 -8.63
CA ILE A 96 -6.17 4.03 -7.93
C ILE A 96 -6.68 2.59 -7.84
N GLY A 97 -7.89 2.41 -7.31
CA GLY A 97 -8.50 1.09 -7.22
C GLY A 97 -8.90 0.51 -8.59
N GLN A 98 -9.36 1.35 -9.53
CA GLN A 98 -9.83 0.91 -10.84
C GLN A 98 -8.70 0.39 -11.74
N LEU A 99 -7.58 1.11 -11.81
CA LEU A 99 -6.46 0.81 -12.71
C LEU A 99 -5.45 -0.18 -12.13
N SER A 100 -5.44 -0.41 -10.81
CA SER A 100 -4.61 -1.44 -10.19
C SER A 100 -5.15 -2.84 -10.47
N ASP A 101 -4.26 -3.81 -10.65
CA ASP A 101 -4.61 -5.23 -10.79
C ASP A 101 -4.86 -5.89 -9.43
N CYS A 102 -4.09 -5.49 -8.43
CA CYS A 102 -4.25 -5.91 -7.04
C CYS A 102 -4.16 -4.69 -6.12
N VAL A 103 -4.93 -4.68 -5.04
CA VAL A 103 -4.85 -3.68 -3.98
C VAL A 103 -4.77 -4.41 -2.65
N ILE A 104 -3.69 -4.15 -1.92
CA ILE A 104 -3.42 -4.74 -0.61
C ILE A 104 -3.41 -3.61 0.42
N ALA A 105 -4.15 -3.78 1.50
CA ALA A 105 -4.10 -2.92 2.67
C ALA A 105 -3.28 -3.57 3.78
N LEU A 106 -2.52 -2.75 4.49
CA LEU A 106 -1.84 -3.11 5.72
C LEU A 106 -2.51 -2.36 6.87
N GLU A 107 -3.19 -3.11 7.73
CA GLU A 107 -3.98 -2.59 8.84
C GLU A 107 -3.29 -2.93 10.16
N ARG A 108 -3.21 -1.97 11.08
CA ARG A 108 -2.57 -2.20 12.37
C ARG A 108 -3.22 -1.34 13.45
N ASN A 109 -3.55 -1.95 14.60
CA ASN A 109 -4.01 -1.24 15.78
C ASN A 109 -2.80 -0.85 16.65
N GLN A 110 -2.19 0.30 16.35
CA GLN A 110 -1.04 0.80 17.10
C GLN A 110 -1.39 1.30 18.50
N GLN A 111 -2.68 1.54 18.78
CA GLN A 111 -3.19 2.08 20.03
C GLN A 111 -3.74 0.98 20.95
N SER A 112 -3.58 -0.29 20.60
CA SER A 112 -3.99 -1.40 21.47
C SER A 112 -3.14 -1.45 22.74
N ASP A 113 -3.79 -1.73 23.87
CA ASP A 113 -3.13 -2.03 25.14
C ASP A 113 -2.45 -3.41 25.09
N ASP A 114 -2.92 -4.30 24.23
CA ASP A 114 -2.30 -5.58 23.93
C ASP A 114 -1.07 -5.38 23.02
N ILE A 115 0.09 -5.81 23.53
CA ILE A 115 1.38 -5.65 22.85
C ILE A 115 1.43 -6.45 21.54
N ASP A 116 0.85 -7.64 21.52
CA ASP A 116 0.90 -8.50 20.34
C ASP A 116 -0.06 -8.02 19.27
N GLU A 117 -1.25 -7.53 19.63
CA GLU A 117 -2.13 -6.83 18.70
C GLU A 117 -1.44 -5.56 18.16
N ALA A 118 -0.80 -4.77 19.02
CA ALA A 118 -0.12 -3.55 18.62
C ALA A 118 1.08 -3.78 17.68
N ARG A 119 1.65 -4.98 17.64
CA ARG A 119 2.74 -5.38 16.73
C ARG A 119 2.25 -6.12 15.49
N THR A 120 1.03 -6.61 15.51
CA THR A 120 0.47 -7.42 14.43
C THR A 120 -0.13 -6.53 13.34
N THR A 121 0.31 -6.74 12.12
CA THR A 121 -0.25 -6.11 10.93
C THR A 121 -1.12 -7.11 10.20
N LYS A 122 -2.38 -6.76 9.96
CA LYS A 122 -3.30 -7.51 9.11
C LYS A 122 -3.06 -7.15 7.67
N MET A 123 -2.76 -8.14 6.84
CA MET A 123 -2.66 -7.98 5.39
C MET A 123 -3.99 -8.36 4.75
N ARG A 124 -4.65 -7.39 4.12
CA ARG A 124 -5.96 -7.58 3.50
C ARG A 124 -5.90 -7.32 2.01
N VAL A 125 -6.42 -8.24 1.22
CA VAL A 125 -6.65 -8.04 -0.22
C VAL A 125 -7.97 -7.30 -0.41
N LEU A 126 -7.90 -6.06 -0.91
CA LEU A 126 -9.07 -5.23 -1.23
C LEU A 126 -9.56 -5.45 -2.66
N LYS A 127 -8.66 -5.89 -3.54
CA LYS A 127 -8.95 -6.18 -4.94
C LYS A 127 -7.94 -7.19 -5.47
N SER A 128 -8.43 -8.16 -6.22
CA SER A 128 -7.63 -9.03 -7.08
C SER A 128 -8.36 -9.17 -8.42
N ARG A 129 -7.75 -8.63 -9.49
CA ARG A 129 -8.34 -8.69 -10.83
C ARG A 129 -8.32 -10.11 -11.39
N TYR A 130 -7.32 -10.90 -11.01
CA TYR A 130 -7.08 -12.21 -11.59
C TYR A 130 -7.93 -13.31 -10.95
N THR A 131 -8.10 -13.28 -9.63
CA THR A 131 -8.84 -14.31 -8.89
C THR A 131 -10.23 -13.85 -8.46
N GLY A 132 -10.41 -12.55 -8.26
CA GLY A 132 -11.62 -11.99 -7.65
C GLY A 132 -11.68 -12.15 -6.13
N ASP A 133 -10.74 -12.89 -5.53
CA ASP A 133 -10.71 -13.12 -4.10
C ASP A 133 -10.31 -11.85 -3.34
N VAL A 134 -11.04 -11.56 -2.28
CA VAL A 134 -10.80 -10.42 -1.38
C VAL A 134 -10.98 -10.86 0.07
N GLY A 135 -10.40 -10.10 0.99
CA GLY A 135 -10.51 -10.36 2.42
C GLY A 135 -9.17 -10.40 3.12
N LEU A 136 -9.19 -10.86 4.38
CA LEU A 136 -8.00 -11.01 5.19
C LEU A 136 -7.15 -12.15 4.62
N ALA A 137 -5.89 -11.84 4.28
CA ALA A 137 -4.97 -12.81 3.69
C ALA A 137 -4.00 -13.38 4.71
N SER A 138 -3.47 -12.55 5.61
CA SER A 138 -2.47 -12.99 6.58
C SER A 138 -2.33 -12.00 7.74
N HIS A 139 -1.74 -12.46 8.84
CA HIS A 139 -1.25 -11.64 9.94
C HIS A 139 0.27 -11.66 9.93
N LEU A 140 0.87 -10.48 10.07
CA LEU A 140 2.31 -10.28 10.05
C LEU A 140 2.74 -9.69 11.40
N LEU A 141 3.53 -10.42 12.17
CA LEU A 141 4.11 -9.96 13.42
C LEU A 141 5.44 -9.26 13.15
N TYR A 142 5.59 -8.06 13.71
CA TYR A 142 6.83 -7.30 13.63
C TYR A 142 7.76 -7.64 14.80
N ASP A 143 8.93 -8.16 14.44
CA ASP A 143 10.03 -8.39 15.38
C ASP A 143 10.90 -7.14 15.47
N LYS A 144 10.96 -6.54 16.66
CA LYS A 144 11.71 -5.30 16.94
C LYS A 144 13.22 -5.50 16.90
N ASP A 145 13.69 -6.69 17.26
CA ASP A 145 15.13 -6.97 17.38
C ASP A 145 15.76 -7.21 16.00
N THR A 146 15.02 -7.82 15.10
CA THR A 146 15.49 -8.13 13.74
C THR A 146 14.94 -7.19 12.68
N GLY A 147 13.88 -6.43 12.96
CA GLY A 147 13.16 -5.57 12.01
C GLY A 147 12.37 -6.36 10.96
N ARG A 148 12.10 -7.65 11.19
CA ARG A 148 11.40 -8.52 10.25
C ARG A 148 9.90 -8.55 10.52
N LEU A 149 9.15 -8.75 9.45
CA LEU A 149 7.75 -9.15 9.49
C LEU A 149 7.68 -10.64 9.16
N SER A 150 7.07 -11.42 10.06
CA SER A 150 6.86 -12.86 9.88
C SER A 150 5.39 -13.18 9.90
N GLU A 151 4.95 -14.08 9.04
CA GLU A 151 3.58 -14.56 9.05
C GLU A 151 3.33 -15.37 10.33
N VAL A 152 2.18 -15.12 10.95
CA VAL A 152 1.75 -15.81 12.18
C VAL A 152 0.30 -16.25 12.05
N ASP A 153 0.00 -17.40 12.62
CA ASP A 153 -1.38 -17.81 12.86
C ASP A 153 -1.88 -17.15 14.15
N MET A 154 -3.08 -16.57 14.12
CA MET A 154 -3.67 -15.94 15.31
C MET A 154 -3.95 -16.94 16.43
N SER A 155 -4.10 -18.23 16.11
CA SER A 155 -4.20 -19.30 17.10
C SER A 155 -2.93 -19.46 17.94
N ASP A 156 -1.76 -19.16 17.36
CA ASP A 156 -0.47 -19.28 18.05
C ASP A 156 -0.22 -18.12 19.02
N ILE A 157 -0.83 -16.95 18.76
CA ILE A 157 -0.71 -15.78 19.64
C ILE A 157 -1.54 -15.93 20.91
N GLN A 158 -2.72 -16.54 20.83
CA GLN A 158 -3.61 -16.75 21.99
C GLN A 158 -3.10 -17.78 22.98
N VAL A 159 -2.28 -18.75 22.56
CA VAL A 159 -1.75 -19.82 23.43
C VAL A 159 -0.70 -19.31 24.41
N ASN A 160 -0.01 -18.19 24.08
CA ASN A 160 1.04 -17.64 24.97
C ASN A 160 0.50 -16.83 26.15
N GLU A 161 -0.76 -16.43 26.16
CA GLU A 161 -1.39 -15.75 27.31
C GLU A 161 -1.68 -16.72 28.49
N ASP A 162 -1.91 -18.01 28.20
CA ASP A 162 -2.20 -18.99 29.24
C ASP A 162 -0.93 -19.53 29.96
N GLU A 163 0.27 -19.34 29.40
CA GLU A 163 1.53 -19.82 30.00
C GLU A 163 2.18 -18.82 30.97
N HIS A 164 1.73 -17.56 31.04
CA HIS A 164 2.28 -16.53 31.93
C HIS A 164 1.36 -16.14 33.10
N GLY A 165 0.34 -16.95 33.37
CA GLY A 165 -0.55 -16.78 34.51
C GLY A 165 -0.03 -17.52 35.76
N PHE A 166 1.00 -16.98 36.44
CA PHE A 166 1.32 -17.24 37.85
C PHE A 166 1.85 -15.96 38.50
#